data_1f0ff407dd676bd18aec34456e0bf2d3
#
_entry.id   1f0ff407dd676bd18aec34456e0bf2d3
#
_cell.length_a   1.000
_cell.length_b   1.000
_cell.length_c   1.000
_cell.angle_alpha   90.00
_cell.angle_beta   90.00
_cell.angle_gamma   90.00
#
_symmetry.space_group_name_H-M   'P 1'
#
loop_
_entity.id
_entity.type
_entity.pdbx_description
1 polymer ?
#
loop_
_entity_poly.entity_id
_entity_poly.type
_entity_poly.pdbx_seq_one_letter_code
_entity_poly.pdbx_strand_id
1 'polypeptide(L)'
;MLLDKLAFTENKYEELSVKISDPSIMANQKEWRNLCKEHADLEIIVTAYREYKKVLEDLEANKEMLEEESDKEMREMLSEEISMLKEQEAELENKIQILLLPKDPNDDKNVFVEIRGGAGGDEAALFAANLFRMYTRYAENNRWSVELMSSNENDLGGFKEVVFMIKGSGAYSKLKYESGVHRVQRVPDTESSGRIHTSTATVAVLPEVDDVDIEIHEKDLRIDVYRSSGNGGQCVNTTDSAVRITHLPTGTVVACQDEKSQLKNKEKAMKVLRARLYEVAEAERLAGIAEDRKSQVGTGDRSERIRTYNYPQGRVTDHRIGLTLYKLDSFLNGDIDEVINALITADQAEKMKAMGNTDSM
;
A
#
# COMPACT_ATOMS: atom_id res chain seq x y z
N MET A 1 28.23 0.20 10.29
CA MET A 1 27.11 -0.49 9.62
C MET A 1 25.99 0.47 9.16
N LEU A 2 25.41 1.33 10.06
CA LEU A 2 24.40 2.33 9.63
C LEU A 2 25.00 3.37 8.67
N LEU A 3 26.11 3.97 9.04
CA LEU A 3 26.82 4.98 8.24
C LEU A 3 27.24 4.44 6.86
N ASP A 4 27.67 3.19 6.76
CA ASP A 4 28.05 2.57 5.49
C ASP A 4 26.86 2.41 4.56
N LYS A 5 25.68 2.02 5.12
CA LYS A 5 24.42 1.95 4.36
C LYS A 5 24.00 3.34 3.85
N LEU A 6 24.15 4.37 4.69
CA LEU A 6 23.82 5.75 4.33
C LEU A 6 24.77 6.33 3.28
N ALA A 7 26.06 6.08 3.39
CA ALA A 7 27.04 6.47 2.39
C ALA A 7 26.77 5.79 1.03
N PHE A 8 26.40 4.51 1.04
CA PHE A 8 25.97 3.81 -0.17
C PHE A 8 24.71 4.44 -0.78
N THR A 9 23.75 4.84 0.07
CA THR A 9 22.51 5.50 -0.38
C THR A 9 22.80 6.88 -0.98
N GLU A 10 23.72 7.65 -0.41
CA GLU A 10 24.16 8.94 -0.95
C GLU A 10 24.83 8.76 -2.32
N ASN A 11 25.74 7.82 -2.47
CA ASN A 11 26.38 7.51 -3.76
C ASN A 11 25.32 7.11 -4.83
N LYS A 12 24.36 6.28 -4.46
CA LYS A 12 23.27 5.89 -5.36
C LYS A 12 22.41 7.08 -5.80
N TYR A 13 22.12 7.99 -4.89
CA TYR A 13 21.39 9.24 -5.17
C TYR A 13 22.15 10.11 -6.19
N GLU A 14 23.47 10.26 -6.04
CA GLU A 14 24.30 11.01 -6.97
C GLU A 14 24.37 10.35 -8.35
N GLU A 15 24.50 9.01 -8.41
CA GLU A 15 24.43 8.28 -9.67
C GLU A 15 23.08 8.46 -10.39
N LEU A 16 21.97 8.43 -9.65
CA LEU A 16 20.64 8.66 -10.19
C LEU A 16 20.47 10.08 -10.70
N SER A 17 21.02 11.09 -10.01
CA SER A 17 21.01 12.48 -10.43
C SER A 17 21.69 12.67 -11.79
N VAL A 18 22.82 11.97 -12.01
CA VAL A 18 23.52 11.96 -13.29
C VAL A 18 22.70 11.26 -14.37
N LYS A 19 22.12 10.08 -14.08
CA LYS A 19 21.29 9.32 -15.02
C LYS A 19 20.03 10.06 -15.46
N ILE A 20 19.33 10.73 -14.54
CA ILE A 20 18.12 11.52 -14.83
C ILE A 20 18.42 12.67 -15.79
N SER A 21 19.64 13.21 -15.75
CA SER A 21 20.10 14.30 -16.61
C SER A 21 20.53 13.84 -18.02
N ASP A 22 20.59 12.53 -18.28
CA ASP A 22 20.98 11.97 -19.58
C ASP A 22 19.84 12.08 -20.61
N PRO A 23 20.08 12.77 -21.75
CA PRO A 23 19.08 12.92 -22.80
C PRO A 23 18.57 11.60 -23.39
N SER A 24 19.39 10.54 -23.36
CA SER A 24 19.01 9.22 -23.87
C SER A 24 17.94 8.55 -22.98
N ILE A 25 18.01 8.74 -21.68
CA ILE A 25 17.04 8.22 -20.71
C ILE A 25 15.75 9.05 -20.73
N MET A 26 15.85 10.39 -20.92
CA MET A 26 14.68 11.27 -21.05
C MET A 26 13.78 10.90 -22.24
N ALA A 27 14.34 10.27 -23.29
CA ALA A 27 13.56 9.77 -24.42
C ALA A 27 12.64 8.59 -24.04
N ASN A 28 12.99 7.80 -23.00
CA ASN A 28 12.16 6.73 -22.46
C ASN A 28 11.38 7.23 -21.24
N GLN A 29 10.19 7.81 -21.46
CA GLN A 29 9.38 8.41 -20.41
C GLN A 29 9.03 7.49 -19.24
N LYS A 30 8.85 6.17 -19.47
CA LYS A 30 8.51 5.21 -18.41
C LYS A 30 9.71 5.00 -17.48
N GLU A 31 10.87 4.77 -18.05
CA GLU A 31 12.11 4.60 -17.31
C GLU A 31 12.52 5.88 -16.56
N TRP A 32 12.45 7.02 -17.24
CA TRP A 32 12.75 8.31 -16.64
C TRP A 32 11.87 8.62 -15.43
N ARG A 33 10.55 8.36 -15.51
CA ARG A 33 9.63 8.53 -14.36
C ARG A 33 10.00 7.65 -13.18
N ASN A 34 10.37 6.39 -13.45
CA ASN A 34 10.78 5.47 -12.37
C ASN A 34 12.04 5.94 -11.67
N LEU A 35 13.05 6.41 -12.44
CA LEU A 35 14.28 6.96 -11.90
C LEU A 35 14.04 8.26 -11.11
N CYS A 36 13.16 9.14 -11.60
CA CYS A 36 12.77 10.35 -10.86
C CYS A 36 12.07 10.02 -9.53
N LYS A 37 11.21 9.00 -9.51
CA LYS A 37 10.54 8.55 -8.29
C LYS A 37 11.56 8.00 -7.29
N GLU A 38 12.45 7.12 -7.75
CA GLU A 38 13.51 6.55 -6.91
C GLU A 38 14.44 7.64 -6.36
N HIS A 39 14.81 8.62 -7.17
CA HIS A 39 15.62 9.77 -6.76
C HIS A 39 14.91 10.59 -5.67
N ALA A 40 13.62 10.91 -5.85
CA ALA A 40 12.84 11.66 -4.86
C ALA A 40 12.70 10.90 -3.53
N ASP A 41 12.55 9.56 -3.57
CA ASP A 41 12.51 8.72 -2.38
C ASP A 41 13.84 8.74 -1.62
N LEU A 42 14.98 8.74 -2.32
CA LEU A 42 16.31 8.81 -1.71
C LEU A 42 16.66 10.20 -1.22
N GLU A 43 16.15 11.28 -1.85
CA GLU A 43 16.42 12.67 -1.49
C GLU A 43 16.11 12.95 -0.02
N ILE A 44 15.01 12.45 0.49
CA ILE A 44 14.57 12.63 1.88
C ILE A 44 15.60 11.99 2.84
N ILE A 45 16.09 10.79 2.49
CA ILE A 45 17.07 10.06 3.30
C ILE A 45 18.43 10.77 3.27
N VAL A 46 18.87 11.16 2.07
CA VAL A 46 20.16 11.83 1.87
C VAL A 46 20.21 13.20 2.55
N THR A 47 19.09 13.94 2.50
CA THR A 47 19.00 15.24 3.20
C THR A 47 19.16 15.05 4.71
N ALA A 48 18.43 14.10 5.30
CA ALA A 48 18.55 13.79 6.73
C ALA A 48 19.97 13.29 7.09
N TYR A 49 20.58 12.51 6.22
CA TYR A 49 21.96 12.04 6.42
C TYR A 49 22.98 13.16 6.37
N ARG A 50 22.84 14.12 5.45
CA ARG A 50 23.74 15.29 5.36
C ARG A 50 23.60 16.19 6.58
N GLU A 51 22.37 16.37 7.08
CA GLU A 51 22.13 17.07 8.36
C GLU A 51 22.80 16.34 9.52
N TYR A 52 22.65 15.02 9.61
CA TYR A 52 23.27 14.19 10.64
C TYR A 52 24.80 14.26 10.61
N LYS A 53 25.40 14.18 9.42
CA LYS A 53 26.84 14.28 9.23
C LYS A 53 27.39 15.63 9.71
N LYS A 54 26.67 16.72 9.40
CA LYS A 54 27.03 18.05 9.89
C LYS A 54 26.97 18.14 11.41
N VAL A 55 25.94 17.61 12.05
CA VAL A 55 25.82 17.59 13.51
C VAL A 55 26.97 16.80 14.16
N LEU A 56 27.38 15.67 13.54
CA LEU A 56 28.54 14.92 14.03
C LEU A 56 29.85 15.72 13.91
N GLU A 57 30.05 16.40 12.78
CA GLU A 57 31.24 17.28 12.56
C GLU A 57 31.27 18.43 13.58
N ASP A 58 30.13 19.11 13.79
CA ASP A 58 30.01 20.21 14.76
C ASP A 58 30.22 19.70 16.20
N LEU A 59 29.72 18.49 16.52
CA LEU A 59 29.89 17.88 17.84
C LEU A 59 31.37 17.50 18.13
N GLU A 60 32.08 17.00 17.14
CA GLU A 60 33.49 16.66 17.23
C GLU A 60 34.35 17.94 17.40
N ALA A 61 34.06 18.97 16.58
CA ALA A 61 34.74 20.28 16.70
C ALA A 61 34.51 20.94 18.05
N ASN A 62 33.26 20.92 18.57
CA ASN A 62 32.98 21.52 19.89
C ASN A 62 33.61 20.72 21.04
N LYS A 63 33.79 19.40 20.92
CA LYS A 63 34.51 18.59 21.90
C LYS A 63 36.01 18.95 21.91
N GLU A 64 36.65 19.10 20.73
CA GLU A 64 38.03 19.49 20.61
C GLU A 64 38.24 20.90 21.19
N MET A 65 37.36 21.86 20.88
CA MET A 65 37.42 23.21 21.46
C MET A 65 37.25 23.18 22.98
N LEU A 66 36.39 22.35 23.54
CA LEU A 66 36.18 22.22 24.98
C LEU A 66 37.41 21.68 25.72
N GLU A 67 38.22 20.83 25.06
CA GLU A 67 39.48 20.30 25.61
C GLU A 67 40.57 21.38 25.64
N GLU A 68 40.63 22.27 24.66
CA GLU A 68 41.65 23.33 24.53
C GLU A 68 41.30 24.62 25.31
N GLU A 69 40.01 24.85 25.61
CA GLU A 69 39.53 26.09 26.22
C GLU A 69 39.76 26.12 27.73
N SER A 70 40.30 27.25 28.19
CA SER A 70 40.66 27.49 29.61
C SER A 70 39.68 28.44 30.32
N ASP A 71 38.88 29.21 29.57
CA ASP A 71 37.91 30.15 30.12
C ASP A 71 36.65 29.38 30.60
N LYS A 72 36.27 29.66 31.85
CA LYS A 72 35.16 28.97 32.50
C LYS A 72 33.80 29.26 31.82
N GLU A 73 33.54 30.53 31.45
CA GLU A 73 32.26 30.90 30.81
C GLU A 73 32.16 30.28 29.43
N MET A 74 33.23 30.26 28.65
CA MET A 74 33.27 29.63 27.34
C MET A 74 33.08 28.10 27.42
N ARG A 75 33.69 27.44 28.41
CA ARG A 75 33.49 26.01 28.68
C ARG A 75 32.05 25.68 29.04
N GLU A 76 31.36 26.52 29.82
CA GLU A 76 29.95 26.33 30.14
C GLU A 76 29.11 26.44 28.87
N MET A 77 29.31 27.44 28.01
CA MET A 77 28.63 27.60 26.72
C MET A 77 28.86 26.40 25.78
N LEU A 78 30.10 25.96 25.60
CA LEU A 78 30.44 24.79 24.78
C LEU A 78 29.78 23.51 25.32
N SER A 79 29.71 23.35 26.64
CA SER A 79 29.05 22.20 27.26
C SER A 79 27.52 22.17 27.01
N GLU A 80 26.88 23.35 27.03
CA GLU A 80 25.45 23.48 26.69
C GLU A 80 25.22 23.18 25.21
N GLU A 81 26.08 23.70 24.32
CA GLU A 81 25.97 23.44 22.87
C GLU A 81 26.19 21.97 22.54
N ILE A 82 27.18 21.30 23.16
CA ILE A 82 27.40 19.86 23.02
C ILE A 82 26.18 19.08 23.48
N SER A 83 25.49 19.52 24.56
CA SER A 83 24.26 18.85 25.01
C SER A 83 23.12 18.95 23.98
N MET A 84 22.96 20.16 23.41
CA MET A 84 21.96 20.38 22.34
C MET A 84 22.25 19.56 21.07
N LEU A 85 23.54 19.53 20.65
CA LEU A 85 23.95 18.73 19.49
C LEU A 85 23.75 17.23 19.71
N LYS A 86 23.94 16.71 20.91
CA LYS A 86 23.65 15.32 21.26
C LYS A 86 22.15 14.98 21.20
N GLU A 87 21.29 15.91 21.60
CA GLU A 87 19.82 15.73 21.45
C GLU A 87 19.45 15.71 19.96
N GLN A 88 20.01 16.63 19.14
CA GLN A 88 19.81 16.65 17.70
C GLN A 88 20.35 15.38 17.01
N GLU A 89 21.52 14.88 17.43
CA GLU A 89 22.09 13.62 16.96
C GLU A 89 21.11 12.47 17.17
N ALA A 90 20.57 12.33 18.39
CA ALA A 90 19.62 11.26 18.72
C ALA A 90 18.30 11.39 17.95
N GLU A 91 17.78 12.60 17.76
CA GLU A 91 16.57 12.84 16.97
C GLU A 91 16.78 12.50 15.48
N LEU A 92 17.91 12.93 14.90
CA LEU A 92 18.25 12.64 13.51
C LEU A 92 18.52 11.14 13.28
N GLU A 93 19.18 10.48 14.23
CA GLU A 93 19.41 9.03 14.16
C GLU A 93 18.07 8.28 14.12
N ASN A 94 17.14 8.59 15.03
CA ASN A 94 15.79 8.01 15.02
C ASN A 94 15.04 8.30 13.71
N LYS A 95 15.10 9.55 13.23
CA LYS A 95 14.48 9.95 11.95
C LYS A 95 15.03 9.14 10.78
N ILE A 96 16.34 8.97 10.71
CA ILE A 96 17.02 8.19 9.66
C ILE A 96 16.64 6.71 9.75
N GLN A 97 16.61 6.15 10.96
CA GLN A 97 16.17 4.75 11.15
C GLN A 97 14.75 4.53 10.63
N ILE A 98 13.83 5.46 10.90
CA ILE A 98 12.46 5.41 10.38
C ILE A 98 12.43 5.51 8.84
N LEU A 99 13.23 6.42 8.27
CA LEU A 99 13.30 6.61 6.82
C LEU A 99 13.90 5.42 6.07
N LEU A 100 14.75 4.63 6.73
CA LEU A 100 15.34 3.42 6.19
C LEU A 100 14.43 2.20 6.28
N LEU A 101 13.28 2.28 6.98
CA LEU A 101 12.31 1.21 6.99
C LEU A 101 11.78 0.94 5.58
N PRO A 102 11.59 -0.33 5.21
CA PRO A 102 11.04 -0.66 3.90
C PRO A 102 9.66 -0.03 3.75
N LYS A 103 9.53 0.87 2.76
CA LYS A 103 8.25 1.45 2.39
C LYS A 103 7.40 0.41 1.65
N ASP A 104 6.12 0.36 1.93
CA ASP A 104 5.18 -0.43 1.15
C ASP A 104 5.04 0.22 -0.25
N PRO A 105 5.28 -0.53 -1.35
CA PRO A 105 5.16 0.01 -2.70
C PRO A 105 3.76 0.55 -3.03
N ASN A 106 2.76 0.18 -2.23
CA ASN A 106 1.39 0.62 -2.39
C ASN A 106 1.06 1.91 -1.63
N ASP A 107 1.96 2.42 -0.77
CA ASP A 107 1.67 3.57 0.11
C ASP A 107 1.21 4.83 -0.63
N ASP A 108 1.69 5.06 -1.85
CA ASP A 108 1.32 6.21 -2.70
C ASP A 108 0.03 5.99 -3.51
N LYS A 109 -0.52 4.78 -3.52
CA LYS A 109 -1.67 4.44 -4.36
C LYS A 109 -2.98 4.97 -3.79
N ASN A 110 -3.97 5.10 -4.66
CA ASN A 110 -5.36 5.25 -4.27
C ASN A 110 -5.84 3.98 -3.56
N VAL A 111 -6.94 4.09 -2.84
CA VAL A 111 -7.42 3.00 -2.00
C VAL A 111 -8.89 2.70 -2.25
N PHE A 112 -9.21 1.42 -2.38
CA PHE A 112 -10.58 0.91 -2.29
C PHE A 112 -10.89 0.56 -0.84
N VAL A 113 -12.00 1.08 -0.34
CA VAL A 113 -12.53 0.76 0.97
C VAL A 113 -13.87 0.04 0.80
N GLU A 114 -13.95 -1.16 1.34
CA GLU A 114 -15.17 -1.96 1.36
C GLU A 114 -15.65 -2.07 2.80
N ILE A 115 -16.89 -1.66 3.06
CA ILE A 115 -17.52 -1.78 4.37
C ILE A 115 -18.72 -2.70 4.25
N ARG A 116 -18.77 -3.72 5.10
CA ARG A 116 -19.90 -4.67 5.17
C ARG A 116 -20.46 -4.71 6.58
N GLY A 117 -21.78 -4.69 6.68
CA GLY A 117 -22.46 -5.01 7.93
C GLY A 117 -22.14 -6.44 8.35
N GLY A 118 -21.66 -6.63 9.58
CA GLY A 118 -21.39 -7.94 10.17
C GLY A 118 -22.53 -8.44 11.07
N ALA A 119 -22.20 -8.88 12.29
CA ALA A 119 -23.19 -9.32 13.25
C ALA A 119 -24.01 -8.15 13.80
N GLY A 120 -25.35 -8.20 13.67
CA GLY A 120 -26.24 -7.17 14.23
C GLY A 120 -27.42 -6.76 13.32
N GLY A 121 -27.53 -7.37 12.12
CA GLY A 121 -28.64 -7.09 11.20
C GLY A 121 -28.68 -5.62 10.75
N ASP A 122 -29.84 -4.98 10.84
CA ASP A 122 -30.02 -3.59 10.41
C ASP A 122 -29.15 -2.59 11.17
N GLU A 123 -28.88 -2.84 12.45
CA GLU A 123 -27.98 -2.00 13.24
C GLU A 123 -26.54 -2.07 12.71
N ALA A 124 -26.08 -3.21 12.26
CA ALA A 124 -24.77 -3.35 11.61
C ALA A 124 -24.72 -2.57 10.28
N ALA A 125 -25.83 -2.56 9.54
CA ALA A 125 -25.92 -1.77 8.30
C ALA A 125 -25.93 -0.25 8.57
N LEU A 126 -26.62 0.21 9.59
CA LEU A 126 -26.59 1.61 10.02
C LEU A 126 -25.20 2.02 10.52
N PHE A 127 -24.50 1.12 11.22
CA PHE A 127 -23.13 1.38 11.65
C PHE A 127 -22.16 1.43 10.45
N ALA A 128 -22.35 0.59 9.44
CA ALA A 128 -21.58 0.69 8.20
C ALA A 128 -21.74 2.05 7.51
N ALA A 129 -22.96 2.62 7.51
CA ALA A 129 -23.21 3.98 7.01
C ALA A 129 -22.48 5.06 7.84
N ASN A 130 -22.39 4.90 9.16
CA ASN A 130 -21.63 5.81 10.00
C ASN A 130 -20.13 5.74 9.72
N LEU A 131 -19.57 4.54 9.48
CA LEU A 131 -18.18 4.37 9.08
C LEU A 131 -17.90 4.96 7.69
N PHE A 132 -18.79 4.76 6.73
CA PHE A 132 -18.69 5.38 5.42
C PHE A 132 -18.64 6.91 5.53
N ARG A 133 -19.53 7.51 6.31
CA ARG A 133 -19.52 8.96 6.56
C ARG A 133 -18.22 9.41 7.24
N MET A 134 -17.73 8.66 8.21
CA MET A 134 -16.47 8.96 8.91
C MET A 134 -15.29 9.00 7.94
N TYR A 135 -15.14 7.99 7.08
CA TYR A 135 -14.04 7.95 6.10
C TYR A 135 -14.21 9.01 5.00
N THR A 136 -15.43 9.31 4.58
CA THR A 136 -15.69 10.40 3.64
C THR A 136 -15.26 11.75 4.21
N ARG A 137 -15.62 12.04 5.48
CA ARG A 137 -15.19 13.26 6.17
C ARG A 137 -13.67 13.32 6.36
N TYR A 138 -13.08 12.18 6.69
CA TYR A 138 -11.62 12.09 6.79
C TYR A 138 -10.93 12.39 5.45
N ALA A 139 -11.43 11.84 4.36
CA ALA A 139 -10.93 12.12 3.02
C ALA A 139 -11.08 13.60 2.65
N GLU A 140 -12.23 14.23 2.93
CA GLU A 140 -12.47 15.67 2.74
C GLU A 140 -11.44 16.51 3.51
N ASN A 141 -11.19 16.19 4.78
CA ASN A 141 -10.21 16.89 5.63
C ASN A 141 -8.79 16.80 5.06
N ASN A 142 -8.43 15.67 4.44
CA ASN A 142 -7.14 15.47 3.78
C ASN A 142 -7.12 15.95 2.32
N ARG A 143 -8.19 16.58 1.82
CA ARG A 143 -8.34 17.03 0.42
C ARG A 143 -8.26 15.90 -0.59
N TRP A 144 -8.68 14.71 -0.21
CA TRP A 144 -8.83 13.56 -1.09
C TRP A 144 -10.23 13.51 -1.68
N SER A 145 -10.36 12.97 -2.88
CA SER A 145 -11.67 12.77 -3.50
C SER A 145 -12.22 11.38 -3.20
N VAL A 146 -13.53 11.29 -3.00
CA VAL A 146 -14.24 10.04 -2.74
C VAL A 146 -15.15 9.75 -3.92
N GLU A 147 -15.07 8.53 -4.45
CA GLU A 147 -15.91 8.04 -5.55
C GLU A 147 -16.64 6.77 -5.10
N LEU A 148 -17.97 6.82 -5.09
CA LEU A 148 -18.79 5.65 -4.77
C LEU A 148 -18.79 4.67 -5.95
N MET A 149 -18.35 3.43 -5.73
CA MET A 149 -18.28 2.39 -6.75
C MET A 149 -19.53 1.52 -6.76
N SER A 150 -19.96 1.05 -5.59
CA SER A 150 -21.21 0.30 -5.44
C SER A 150 -21.76 0.43 -4.02
N SER A 151 -23.08 0.34 -3.87
CA SER A 151 -23.76 0.31 -2.59
C SER A 151 -24.93 -0.67 -2.60
N ASN A 152 -25.12 -1.35 -1.48
CA ASN A 152 -26.30 -2.17 -1.21
C ASN A 152 -26.93 -1.65 0.08
N GLU A 153 -27.98 -0.86 -0.08
CA GLU A 153 -28.68 -0.20 1.00
C GLU A 153 -29.76 -1.10 1.61
N ASN A 154 -30.09 -0.86 2.88
CA ASN A 154 -31.28 -1.40 3.50
C ASN A 154 -32.39 -0.32 3.57
N ASP A 155 -33.62 -0.73 3.91
CA ASP A 155 -34.78 0.15 3.97
C ASP A 155 -34.69 1.26 5.04
N LEU A 156 -33.72 1.18 5.95
CA LEU A 156 -33.49 2.10 7.05
C LEU A 156 -32.33 3.11 6.77
N GLY A 157 -31.81 3.15 5.54
CA GLY A 157 -30.71 4.05 5.16
C GLY A 157 -29.31 3.60 5.64
N GLY A 158 -29.18 2.32 6.02
CA GLY A 158 -27.89 1.68 6.29
C GLY A 158 -27.36 0.97 5.06
N PHE A 159 -26.07 0.59 5.08
CA PHE A 159 -25.43 -0.19 4.02
C PHE A 159 -25.19 -1.64 4.47
N LYS A 160 -25.78 -2.60 3.76
CA LYS A 160 -25.36 -4.00 3.87
C LYS A 160 -23.94 -4.18 3.37
N GLU A 161 -23.62 -3.45 2.29
CA GLU A 161 -22.29 -3.35 1.69
C GLU A 161 -22.16 -1.99 1.00
N VAL A 162 -21.00 -1.35 1.15
CA VAL A 162 -20.64 -0.17 0.38
C VAL A 162 -19.16 -0.27 -0.02
N VAL A 163 -18.88 0.00 -1.29
CA VAL A 163 -17.54 0.03 -1.87
C VAL A 163 -17.30 1.41 -2.46
N PHE A 164 -16.22 2.04 -2.07
CA PHE A 164 -15.84 3.36 -2.57
C PHE A 164 -14.33 3.46 -2.71
N MET A 165 -13.90 4.34 -3.61
CA MET A 165 -12.51 4.65 -3.83
C MET A 165 -12.17 6.01 -3.22
N ILE A 166 -11.05 6.09 -2.52
CA ILE A 166 -10.46 7.35 -2.05
C ILE A 166 -9.21 7.61 -2.89
N LYS A 167 -9.23 8.73 -3.63
CA LYS A 167 -8.13 9.15 -4.50
C LYS A 167 -7.36 10.29 -3.84
N GLY A 168 -6.08 10.04 -3.58
CA GLY A 168 -5.18 11.04 -3.02
C GLY A 168 -3.82 10.47 -2.69
N SER A 169 -2.79 11.30 -2.75
CA SER A 169 -1.43 10.87 -2.41
C SER A 169 -1.36 10.43 -0.94
N GLY A 170 -0.81 9.25 -0.70
CA GLY A 170 -0.68 8.68 0.64
C GLY A 170 -1.99 8.19 1.27
N ALA A 171 -3.09 8.06 0.51
CA ALA A 171 -4.35 7.59 1.04
C ALA A 171 -4.25 6.16 1.57
N TYR A 172 -3.61 5.26 0.83
CA TYR A 172 -3.40 3.89 1.27
C TYR A 172 -2.49 3.81 2.50
N SER A 173 -1.41 4.58 2.57
CA SER A 173 -0.46 4.57 3.70
C SER A 173 -1.11 4.84 5.05
N LYS A 174 -2.16 5.69 5.07
CA LYS A 174 -2.91 6.02 6.28
C LYS A 174 -4.06 5.02 6.53
N LEU A 175 -4.84 4.70 5.51
CA LEU A 175 -6.06 3.91 5.65
C LEU A 175 -5.82 2.41 5.76
N LYS A 176 -4.66 1.86 5.37
CA LYS A 176 -4.33 0.44 5.52
C LYS A 176 -4.49 -0.09 6.96
N TYR A 177 -4.33 0.79 7.96
CA TYR A 177 -4.52 0.47 9.38
C TYR A 177 -5.99 0.42 9.81
N GLU A 178 -6.93 0.79 8.95
CA GLU A 178 -8.36 0.74 9.23
C GLU A 178 -9.01 -0.60 8.87
N SER A 179 -8.28 -1.50 8.24
CA SER A 179 -8.77 -2.83 7.89
C SER A 179 -9.01 -3.71 9.11
N GLY A 180 -10.15 -4.38 9.15
CA GLY A 180 -10.53 -5.29 10.22
C GLY A 180 -11.98 -5.17 10.67
N VAL A 181 -12.28 -5.72 11.87
CA VAL A 181 -13.62 -5.73 12.45
C VAL A 181 -13.80 -4.54 13.39
N HIS A 182 -14.73 -3.67 13.07
CA HIS A 182 -15.15 -2.54 13.91
C HIS A 182 -16.38 -2.92 14.70
N ARG A 183 -16.39 -2.64 16.02
CA ARG A 183 -17.47 -3.00 16.93
C ARG A 183 -18.13 -1.75 17.49
N VAL A 184 -19.45 -1.68 17.41
CA VAL A 184 -20.24 -0.60 18.01
C VAL A 184 -21.03 -1.12 19.22
N GLN A 185 -21.14 -0.28 20.25
CA GLN A 185 -21.96 -0.47 21.44
C GLN A 185 -22.85 0.75 21.61
N ARG A 186 -24.15 0.61 21.27
CA ARG A 186 -25.15 1.66 21.44
C ARG A 186 -26.55 1.04 21.59
N VAL A 187 -27.51 1.84 21.99
CA VAL A 187 -28.93 1.50 21.85
C VAL A 187 -29.31 1.73 20.40
N PRO A 188 -29.69 0.69 19.62
CA PRO A 188 -30.10 0.87 18.24
C PRO A 188 -31.37 1.74 18.13
N ASP A 189 -31.51 2.45 17.03
CA ASP A 189 -32.73 3.22 16.72
C ASP A 189 -33.95 2.27 16.54
N THR A 190 -33.69 1.00 16.25
CA THR A 190 -34.70 -0.07 16.10
C THR A 190 -35.09 -0.75 17.42
N GLU A 191 -34.44 -0.38 18.55
CA GLU A 191 -34.66 -1.03 19.85
C GLU A 191 -35.62 -0.21 20.73
N SER A 192 -36.77 -0.80 21.03
CA SER A 192 -37.79 -0.15 21.85
C SER A 192 -37.56 -0.25 23.36
N SER A 193 -36.73 -1.22 23.82
CA SER A 193 -36.52 -1.48 25.25
C SER A 193 -35.30 -0.74 25.84
N GLY A 194 -34.60 0.07 25.06
CA GLY A 194 -33.44 0.84 25.51
C GLY A 194 -32.20 0.01 25.86
N ARG A 195 -32.13 -1.23 25.42
CA ARG A 195 -30.99 -2.12 25.69
C ARG A 195 -29.80 -1.78 24.79
N ILE A 196 -28.61 -1.77 25.36
CA ILE A 196 -27.37 -1.61 24.60
C ILE A 196 -27.11 -2.89 23.81
N HIS A 197 -27.02 -2.76 22.49
CA HIS A 197 -26.64 -3.83 21.60
C HIS A 197 -25.19 -3.69 21.19
N THR A 198 -24.59 -4.82 20.79
CA THR A 198 -23.25 -4.87 20.23
C THR A 198 -23.35 -5.37 18.80
N SER A 199 -22.98 -4.51 17.86
CA SER A 199 -22.97 -4.85 16.42
C SER A 199 -21.58 -4.67 15.84
N THR A 200 -21.34 -5.28 14.68
CA THR A 200 -20.05 -5.21 14.00
C THR A 200 -20.22 -4.83 12.54
N ALA A 201 -19.23 -4.13 12.02
CA ALA A 201 -19.03 -3.95 10.59
C ALA A 201 -17.57 -4.31 10.26
N THR A 202 -17.35 -4.87 9.10
CA THR A 202 -16.01 -5.21 8.61
C THR A 202 -15.57 -4.18 7.59
N VAL A 203 -14.31 -3.78 7.66
CA VAL A 203 -13.68 -2.86 6.73
C VAL A 203 -12.51 -3.57 6.07
N ALA A 204 -12.54 -3.65 4.74
CA ALA A 204 -11.39 -4.08 3.95
C ALA A 204 -10.81 -2.86 3.23
N VAL A 205 -9.48 -2.75 3.23
CA VAL A 205 -8.74 -1.65 2.63
C VAL A 205 -7.75 -2.24 1.64
N LEU A 206 -7.97 -1.98 0.36
CA LEU A 206 -7.20 -2.56 -0.75
C LEU A 206 -6.56 -1.45 -1.57
N PRO A 207 -5.29 -1.57 -1.96
CA PRO A 207 -4.66 -0.60 -2.86
C PRO A 207 -5.28 -0.69 -4.25
N GLU A 208 -5.30 0.43 -4.97
CA GLU A 208 -5.60 0.42 -6.40
C GLU A 208 -4.51 -0.39 -7.13
N VAL A 209 -4.94 -1.35 -7.92
CA VAL A 209 -4.03 -2.21 -8.70
C VAL A 209 -4.11 -1.79 -10.15
N ASP A 210 -2.95 -1.60 -10.77
CA ASP A 210 -2.86 -1.27 -12.19
C ASP A 210 -3.40 -2.43 -13.04
N ASP A 211 -3.89 -2.11 -14.24
CA ASP A 211 -4.32 -3.11 -15.21
C ASP A 211 -3.17 -4.06 -15.56
N VAL A 212 -3.52 -5.33 -15.77
CA VAL A 212 -2.54 -6.35 -16.15
C VAL A 212 -2.10 -6.10 -17.59
N ASP A 213 -0.88 -5.63 -17.76
CA ASP A 213 -0.25 -5.51 -19.08
C ASP A 213 0.55 -6.76 -19.39
N ILE A 214 0.18 -7.46 -20.45
CA ILE A 214 0.87 -8.71 -20.86
C ILE A 214 1.80 -8.43 -22.01
N GLU A 215 3.08 -8.40 -21.71
CA GLU A 215 4.13 -8.39 -22.70
C GLU A 215 4.50 -9.85 -23.09
N ILE A 216 4.27 -10.20 -24.34
CA ILE A 216 4.64 -11.51 -24.88
C ILE A 216 5.93 -11.36 -25.67
N HIS A 217 7.02 -11.91 -25.19
CA HIS A 217 8.29 -11.90 -25.89
C HIS A 217 8.38 -13.10 -26.86
N GLU A 218 8.91 -12.88 -28.06
CA GLU A 218 9.05 -13.95 -29.06
C GLU A 218 9.93 -15.12 -28.58
N LYS A 219 10.93 -14.87 -27.73
CA LYS A 219 11.79 -15.88 -27.10
C LYS A 219 11.05 -16.88 -26.21
N ASP A 220 9.90 -16.47 -25.67
CA ASP A 220 9.08 -17.26 -24.78
C ASP A 220 8.03 -18.09 -25.52
N LEU A 221 8.05 -18.02 -26.85
CA LEU A 221 7.14 -18.74 -27.73
C LEU A 221 7.83 -19.86 -28.51
N ARG A 222 7.23 -21.05 -28.49
CA ARG A 222 7.52 -22.09 -29.43
C ARG A 222 6.39 -22.17 -30.45
N ILE A 223 6.71 -21.97 -31.71
CA ILE A 223 5.74 -21.97 -32.80
C ILE A 223 6.00 -23.22 -33.66
N ASP A 224 5.05 -24.11 -33.65
CA ASP A 224 5.06 -25.33 -34.45
C ASP A 224 4.02 -25.18 -35.59
N VAL A 225 4.42 -25.53 -36.81
CA VAL A 225 3.54 -25.58 -37.99
C VAL A 225 3.27 -27.00 -38.38
N TYR A 226 2.04 -27.29 -38.78
CA TYR A 226 1.62 -28.62 -39.17
C TYR A 226 0.50 -28.57 -40.20
N ARG A 227 0.16 -29.74 -40.76
CA ARG A 227 -0.93 -29.85 -41.73
C ARG A 227 -2.27 -29.78 -41.01
N SER A 228 -3.16 -28.94 -41.55
CA SER A 228 -4.52 -28.88 -41.00
C SER A 228 -5.27 -30.19 -41.21
N SER A 229 -6.04 -30.61 -40.22
CA SER A 229 -6.91 -31.81 -40.29
C SER A 229 -8.36 -31.36 -40.52
N GLY A 230 -9.02 -31.98 -41.51
CA GLY A 230 -10.44 -31.68 -41.78
C GLY A 230 -10.86 -32.17 -43.18
N ASN A 231 -12.18 -32.11 -43.45
CA ASN A 231 -12.75 -32.43 -44.77
C ASN A 231 -12.37 -31.32 -45.75
N GLY A 232 -11.31 -31.55 -46.57
CA GLY A 232 -10.83 -30.58 -47.56
C GLY A 232 -10.11 -31.26 -48.71
N GLY A 233 -9.95 -30.52 -49.81
CA GLY A 233 -9.23 -30.97 -51.02
C GLY A 233 -7.72 -30.89 -50.83
N GLN A 234 -6.95 -30.97 -51.94
CA GLN A 234 -5.48 -31.05 -51.96
C GLN A 234 -4.78 -29.90 -51.16
N CYS A 235 -5.39 -28.72 -51.06
CA CYS A 235 -4.80 -27.59 -50.35
C CYS A 235 -4.75 -27.79 -48.82
N VAL A 236 -5.69 -28.51 -48.21
CA VAL A 236 -5.74 -28.80 -46.78
C VAL A 236 -4.75 -29.90 -46.38
N ASN A 237 -4.57 -30.88 -47.27
CA ASN A 237 -3.77 -32.09 -46.98
C ASN A 237 -2.28 -31.95 -47.35
N THR A 238 -1.90 -30.94 -48.15
CA THR A 238 -0.52 -30.78 -48.64
C THR A 238 0.20 -29.54 -48.06
N THR A 239 -0.53 -28.56 -47.55
CA THR A 239 0.08 -27.29 -47.07
C THR A 239 0.11 -27.24 -45.56
N ASP A 240 1.27 -26.93 -44.95
CA ASP A 240 1.42 -26.73 -43.51
C ASP A 240 0.84 -25.36 -43.10
N SER A 241 -0.50 -25.24 -43.09
CA SER A 241 -1.21 -24.00 -42.79
C SER A 241 -1.63 -23.85 -41.32
N ALA A 242 -1.72 -24.97 -40.58
CA ALA A 242 -2.07 -24.96 -39.17
C ALA A 242 -0.85 -24.53 -38.31
N VAL A 243 -1.13 -23.73 -37.30
CA VAL A 243 -0.12 -23.19 -36.38
C VAL A 243 -0.48 -23.54 -34.94
N ARG A 244 0.50 -24.04 -34.19
CA ARG A 244 0.43 -24.25 -32.76
C ARG A 244 1.45 -23.33 -32.09
N ILE A 245 0.99 -22.51 -31.15
CA ILE A 245 1.87 -21.66 -30.36
C ILE A 245 1.82 -22.16 -28.92
N THR A 246 3.00 -22.44 -28.37
CA THR A 246 3.17 -22.80 -26.96
C THR A 246 3.90 -21.67 -26.26
N HIS A 247 3.31 -21.10 -25.23
CA HIS A 247 3.97 -20.15 -24.35
C HIS A 247 4.77 -20.95 -23.30
N LEU A 248 6.10 -20.90 -23.39
CA LEU A 248 7.01 -21.74 -22.59
C LEU A 248 6.88 -21.52 -21.07
N PRO A 249 6.78 -20.27 -20.56
CA PRO A 249 6.71 -20.03 -19.12
C PRO A 249 5.44 -20.59 -18.46
N THR A 250 4.27 -20.45 -19.13
CA THR A 250 2.97 -20.89 -18.57
C THR A 250 2.52 -22.25 -19.07
N GLY A 251 3.19 -22.79 -20.08
CA GLY A 251 2.77 -24.02 -20.74
C GLY A 251 1.46 -23.92 -21.54
N THR A 252 0.93 -22.71 -21.73
CA THR A 252 -0.33 -22.49 -22.46
C THR A 252 -0.14 -22.79 -23.93
N VAL A 253 -1.00 -23.66 -24.49
CA VAL A 253 -0.96 -24.07 -25.90
C VAL A 253 -2.20 -23.56 -26.63
N VAL A 254 -1.98 -22.93 -27.78
CA VAL A 254 -3.05 -22.49 -28.70
C VAL A 254 -2.76 -23.04 -30.08
N ALA A 255 -3.76 -23.69 -30.68
CA ALA A 255 -3.70 -24.17 -32.06
C ALA A 255 -4.77 -23.47 -32.89
N CYS A 256 -4.43 -23.05 -34.11
CA CYS A 256 -5.32 -22.43 -35.07
C CYS A 256 -5.11 -23.02 -36.45
N GLN A 257 -6.22 -23.45 -37.07
CA GLN A 257 -6.20 -24.06 -38.42
C GLN A 257 -7.37 -23.62 -39.32
N ASP A 258 -8.02 -22.50 -38.95
CA ASP A 258 -9.27 -22.05 -39.55
C ASP A 258 -9.06 -21.45 -40.94
N GLU A 259 -7.91 -20.83 -41.16
CA GLU A 259 -7.57 -20.12 -42.40
C GLU A 259 -6.65 -20.92 -43.32
N LYS A 260 -6.72 -20.66 -44.63
CA LYS A 260 -5.84 -21.26 -45.60
C LYS A 260 -4.41 -20.69 -45.55
N SER A 261 -4.21 -19.57 -44.88
CA SER A 261 -2.94 -18.86 -44.74
C SER A 261 -2.32 -19.11 -43.39
N GLN A 262 -1.12 -19.67 -43.35
CA GLN A 262 -0.30 -19.85 -42.14
C GLN A 262 -0.10 -18.55 -41.37
N LEU A 263 0.13 -17.44 -42.09
CA LEU A 263 0.33 -16.13 -41.43
C LEU A 263 -0.94 -15.66 -40.67
N LYS A 264 -2.12 -15.81 -41.29
CA LYS A 264 -3.40 -15.47 -40.65
C LYS A 264 -3.68 -16.37 -39.46
N ASN A 265 -3.37 -17.66 -39.55
CA ASN A 265 -3.48 -18.60 -38.43
C ASN A 265 -2.56 -18.24 -37.27
N LYS A 266 -1.29 -17.82 -37.58
CA LYS A 266 -0.34 -17.31 -36.57
C LYS A 266 -0.88 -16.08 -35.87
N GLU A 267 -1.36 -15.08 -36.60
CA GLU A 267 -1.93 -13.86 -36.03
C GLU A 267 -3.15 -14.15 -35.15
N LYS A 268 -4.04 -15.05 -35.60
CA LYS A 268 -5.23 -15.47 -34.84
C LYS A 268 -4.85 -16.23 -33.59
N ALA A 269 -3.90 -17.18 -33.69
CA ALA A 269 -3.38 -17.92 -32.56
C ALA A 269 -2.72 -16.98 -31.52
N MET A 270 -1.97 -15.97 -31.95
CA MET A 270 -1.38 -14.93 -31.07
C MET A 270 -2.45 -14.13 -30.33
N LYS A 271 -3.54 -13.73 -31.00
CA LYS A 271 -4.65 -13.03 -30.35
C LYS A 271 -5.32 -13.91 -29.29
N VAL A 272 -5.57 -15.19 -29.60
CA VAL A 272 -6.15 -16.14 -28.65
C VAL A 272 -5.22 -16.42 -27.49
N LEU A 273 -3.90 -16.56 -27.76
CA LEU A 273 -2.90 -16.73 -26.71
C LEU A 273 -2.90 -15.54 -25.73
N ARG A 274 -2.88 -14.31 -26.28
CA ARG A 274 -2.92 -13.09 -25.45
C ARG A 274 -4.16 -13.05 -24.58
N ALA A 275 -5.34 -13.38 -25.12
CA ALA A 275 -6.59 -13.43 -24.36
C ALA A 275 -6.52 -14.47 -23.22
N ARG A 276 -6.00 -15.69 -23.50
CA ARG A 276 -5.86 -16.73 -22.47
C ARG A 276 -4.86 -16.36 -21.37
N LEU A 277 -3.74 -15.77 -21.75
CA LEU A 277 -2.75 -15.29 -20.76
C LEU A 277 -3.34 -14.17 -19.90
N TYR A 278 -4.15 -13.29 -20.51
CA TYR A 278 -4.87 -12.25 -19.77
C TYR A 278 -5.86 -12.86 -18.78
N GLU A 279 -6.67 -13.84 -19.19
CA GLU A 279 -7.60 -14.52 -18.30
C GLU A 279 -6.89 -15.19 -17.11
N VAL A 280 -5.75 -15.84 -17.35
CA VAL A 280 -4.97 -16.49 -16.27
C VAL A 280 -4.39 -15.44 -15.31
N ALA A 281 -3.75 -14.41 -15.83
CA ALA A 281 -3.16 -13.36 -15.00
C ALA A 281 -4.22 -12.58 -14.21
N GLU A 282 -5.38 -12.33 -14.83
CA GLU A 282 -6.52 -11.67 -14.15
C GLU A 282 -7.11 -12.57 -13.06
N ALA A 283 -7.22 -13.87 -13.31
CA ALA A 283 -7.69 -14.83 -12.30
C ALA A 283 -6.73 -14.91 -11.09
N GLU A 284 -5.42 -14.91 -11.33
CA GLU A 284 -4.39 -14.88 -10.28
C GLU A 284 -4.48 -13.57 -9.48
N ARG A 285 -4.63 -12.43 -10.16
CA ARG A 285 -4.82 -11.13 -9.54
C ARG A 285 -6.04 -11.09 -8.63
N LEU A 286 -7.19 -11.55 -9.13
CA LEU A 286 -8.44 -11.60 -8.38
C LEU A 286 -8.34 -12.56 -7.19
N ALA A 287 -7.65 -13.69 -7.33
CA ALA A 287 -7.40 -14.62 -6.23
C ALA A 287 -6.55 -13.97 -5.12
N GLY A 288 -5.51 -13.23 -5.47
CA GLY A 288 -4.69 -12.47 -4.52
C GLY A 288 -5.52 -11.42 -3.76
N ILE A 289 -6.31 -10.62 -4.47
CA ILE A 289 -7.20 -9.62 -3.84
C ILE A 289 -8.22 -10.30 -2.90
N ALA A 290 -8.76 -11.47 -3.29
CA ALA A 290 -9.71 -12.20 -2.46
C ALA A 290 -9.05 -12.76 -1.20
N GLU A 291 -7.80 -13.21 -1.28
CA GLU A 291 -7.01 -13.69 -0.14
C GLU A 291 -6.69 -12.55 0.82
N ASP A 292 -6.21 -11.42 0.31
CA ASP A 292 -5.93 -10.20 1.09
C ASP A 292 -7.19 -9.71 1.82
N ARG A 293 -8.32 -9.62 1.10
CA ARG A 293 -9.61 -9.27 1.70
C ARG A 293 -9.99 -10.24 2.82
N LYS A 294 -9.84 -11.54 2.60
CA LYS A 294 -10.18 -12.56 3.58
C LYS A 294 -9.28 -12.48 4.83
N SER A 295 -8.01 -12.21 4.65
CA SER A 295 -7.06 -12.04 5.78
C SER A 295 -7.38 -10.83 6.63
N GLN A 296 -7.81 -9.71 6.00
CA GLN A 296 -8.17 -8.47 6.69
C GLN A 296 -9.47 -8.56 7.48
N VAL A 297 -10.49 -9.24 6.93
CA VAL A 297 -11.85 -9.25 7.48
C VAL A 297 -12.08 -10.40 8.46
N GLY A 298 -11.30 -11.48 8.36
CA GLY A 298 -11.48 -12.68 9.19
C GLY A 298 -12.88 -13.29 9.04
N THR A 299 -13.51 -13.64 10.16
CA THR A 299 -14.90 -14.15 10.20
C THR A 299 -15.94 -13.05 10.41
N GLY A 300 -15.50 -11.82 10.74
CA GLY A 300 -16.38 -10.70 11.13
C GLY A 300 -17.01 -10.85 12.51
N ASP A 301 -16.52 -11.82 13.32
CA ASP A 301 -17.02 -12.03 14.67
C ASP A 301 -16.67 -10.88 15.61
N ARG A 302 -17.50 -10.68 16.64
CA ARG A 302 -17.32 -9.63 17.66
C ARG A 302 -16.02 -9.78 18.46
N SER A 303 -15.45 -10.97 18.52
CA SER A 303 -14.18 -11.28 19.20
C SER A 303 -12.96 -10.75 18.45
N GLU A 304 -13.02 -10.69 17.12
CA GLU A 304 -11.92 -10.28 16.23
C GLU A 304 -11.77 -8.75 16.11
N ARG A 305 -12.49 -7.99 16.91
CA ARG A 305 -12.51 -6.54 16.84
C ARG A 305 -11.13 -5.89 16.92
N ILE A 306 -10.85 -4.97 16.01
CA ILE A 306 -9.69 -4.08 16.08
C ILE A 306 -10.04 -2.83 16.91
N ARG A 307 -11.28 -2.33 16.80
CA ARG A 307 -11.71 -1.09 17.43
C ARG A 307 -13.15 -1.17 17.97
N THR A 308 -13.39 -0.53 19.11
CA THR A 308 -14.72 -0.43 19.72
C THR A 308 -15.16 1.01 19.84
N TYR A 309 -16.37 1.30 19.35
CA TYR A 309 -17.08 2.56 19.41
C TYR A 309 -18.16 2.45 20.48
N ASN A 310 -17.95 3.08 21.65
CA ASN A 310 -18.87 3.01 22.79
C ASN A 310 -19.61 4.33 22.93
N TYR A 311 -20.85 4.38 22.45
CA TYR A 311 -21.69 5.57 22.48
C TYR A 311 -22.09 6.02 23.90
N PRO A 312 -22.55 5.12 24.80
CA PRO A 312 -22.89 5.51 26.17
C PRO A 312 -21.74 6.18 26.94
N GLN A 313 -20.50 5.85 26.61
CA GLN A 313 -19.32 6.40 27.27
C GLN A 313 -18.61 7.47 26.44
N GLY A 314 -19.09 7.77 25.21
CA GLY A 314 -18.49 8.75 24.31
C GLY A 314 -17.04 8.43 23.94
N ARG A 315 -16.65 7.13 23.93
CA ARG A 315 -15.27 6.72 23.73
C ARG A 315 -15.05 5.78 22.53
N VAL A 316 -13.87 5.88 21.96
CA VAL A 316 -13.32 4.94 20.96
C VAL A 316 -12.09 4.27 21.56
N THR A 317 -11.99 2.95 21.44
CA THR A 317 -10.81 2.20 21.91
C THR A 317 -10.26 1.35 20.78
N ASP A 318 -9.00 1.58 20.39
CA ASP A 318 -8.26 0.68 19.50
C ASP A 318 -7.55 -0.38 20.32
N HIS A 319 -7.91 -1.65 20.08
CA HIS A 319 -7.44 -2.77 20.89
C HIS A 319 -6.04 -3.25 20.51
N ARG A 320 -5.55 -2.89 19.33
CA ARG A 320 -4.20 -3.28 18.85
C ARG A 320 -3.10 -2.61 19.64
N ILE A 321 -3.33 -1.33 20.00
CA ILE A 321 -2.36 -0.49 20.74
C ILE A 321 -2.87 -0.06 22.11
N GLY A 322 -4.09 -0.49 22.51
CA GLY A 322 -4.70 -0.13 23.81
C GLY A 322 -5.06 1.35 23.94
N LEU A 323 -5.08 2.12 22.85
CA LEU A 323 -5.39 3.55 22.87
C LEU A 323 -6.90 3.79 23.06
N THR A 324 -7.25 4.66 24.01
CA THR A 324 -8.66 5.06 24.27
C THR A 324 -8.79 6.56 24.19
N LEU A 325 -9.72 7.02 23.34
CA LEU A 325 -10.06 8.45 23.16
C LEU A 325 -11.50 8.68 23.58
N TYR A 326 -11.75 9.77 24.36
CA TYR A 326 -13.06 10.18 24.82
C TYR A 326 -13.67 11.29 23.95
N LYS A 327 -13.57 11.15 22.64
CA LYS A 327 -14.05 12.11 21.62
C LYS A 327 -14.76 11.40 20.45
N LEU A 328 -15.70 10.49 20.79
CA LEU A 328 -16.39 9.66 19.81
C LEU A 328 -17.04 10.48 18.68
N ASP A 329 -17.72 11.59 19.00
CA ASP A 329 -18.42 12.41 18.00
C ASP A 329 -17.44 13.08 17.02
N SER A 330 -16.33 13.62 17.51
CA SER A 330 -15.26 14.16 16.66
C SER A 330 -14.67 13.07 15.77
N PHE A 331 -14.42 11.90 16.34
CA PHE A 331 -13.88 10.75 15.64
C PHE A 331 -14.78 10.30 14.48
N LEU A 332 -16.09 10.18 14.72
CA LEU A 332 -17.08 9.83 13.69
C LEU A 332 -17.29 10.94 12.64
N ASN A 333 -16.84 12.15 12.91
CA ASN A 333 -16.78 13.26 11.95
C ASN A 333 -15.44 13.38 11.24
N GLY A 334 -14.59 12.36 11.31
CA GLY A 334 -13.37 12.25 10.52
C GLY A 334 -12.09 12.69 11.23
N ASP A 335 -12.11 12.97 12.55
CA ASP A 335 -10.91 13.27 13.33
C ASP A 335 -10.27 11.96 13.84
N ILE A 336 -9.67 11.19 12.91
CA ILE A 336 -9.10 9.87 13.18
C ILE A 336 -7.56 9.87 13.17
N ASP A 337 -6.91 10.99 12.84
CA ASP A 337 -5.46 11.08 12.67
C ASP A 337 -4.69 10.65 13.92
N GLU A 338 -5.18 10.94 15.13
CA GLU A 338 -4.50 10.58 16.37
C GLU A 338 -4.32 9.07 16.51
N VAL A 339 -5.36 8.29 16.16
CA VAL A 339 -5.30 6.83 16.19
C VAL A 339 -4.43 6.29 15.04
N ILE A 340 -4.57 6.86 13.83
CA ILE A 340 -3.77 6.45 12.68
C ILE A 340 -2.28 6.70 12.95
N ASN A 341 -1.91 7.87 13.45
CA ASN A 341 -0.53 8.21 13.76
C ASN A 341 0.05 7.30 14.86
N ALA A 342 -0.73 6.98 15.89
CA ALA A 342 -0.32 6.05 16.92
C ALA A 342 -0.09 4.62 16.37
N LEU A 343 -0.93 4.18 15.43
CA LEU A 343 -0.77 2.89 14.74
C LEU A 343 0.46 2.88 13.83
N ILE A 344 0.71 3.96 13.09
CA ILE A 344 1.92 4.12 12.27
C ILE A 344 3.17 4.03 13.15
N THR A 345 3.18 4.75 14.28
CA THR A 345 4.31 4.72 15.22
C THR A 345 4.53 3.32 15.81
N ALA A 346 3.46 2.60 16.15
CA ALA A 346 3.55 1.23 16.64
C ALA A 346 4.11 0.26 15.58
N ASP A 347 3.63 0.36 14.33
CA ASP A 347 4.13 -0.45 13.20
C ASP A 347 5.62 -0.17 12.90
N GLN A 348 6.00 1.12 12.91
CA GLN A 348 7.40 1.52 12.75
C GLN A 348 8.30 0.96 13.87
N ALA A 349 7.84 1.03 15.12
CA ALA A 349 8.58 0.48 16.25
C ALA A 349 8.71 -1.05 16.17
N GLU A 350 7.70 -1.76 15.66
CA GLU A 350 7.75 -3.20 15.44
C GLU A 350 8.74 -3.57 14.33
N LYS A 351 8.70 -2.86 13.20
CA LYS A 351 9.64 -3.02 12.08
C LYS A 351 11.08 -2.73 12.50
N MET A 352 11.33 -1.68 13.30
CA MET A 352 12.67 -1.39 13.82
C MET A 352 13.20 -2.50 14.73
N LYS A 353 12.36 -3.08 15.60
CA LYS A 353 12.73 -4.23 16.43
C LYS A 353 13.06 -5.46 15.59
N ALA A 354 12.30 -5.72 14.53
CA ALA A 354 12.55 -6.84 13.63
C ALA A 354 13.90 -6.68 12.90
N MET A 355 14.24 -5.47 12.44
CA MET A 355 15.55 -5.17 11.81
C MET A 355 16.70 -5.33 12.79
N GLY A 356 16.58 -4.83 14.03
CA GLY A 356 17.62 -4.95 15.05
C GLY A 356 17.94 -6.40 15.43
N ASN A 357 16.96 -7.31 15.35
CA ASN A 357 17.17 -8.73 15.59
C ASN A 357 17.88 -9.46 14.44
N THR A 358 17.76 -8.95 13.21
CA THR A 358 18.43 -9.54 12.02
C THR A 358 19.90 -9.14 11.93
N ASP A 359 20.29 -7.99 12.47
CA ASP A 359 21.68 -7.51 12.50
C ASP A 359 22.51 -8.16 13.64
N SER A 360 21.88 -8.97 14.53
CA SER A 360 22.50 -9.66 15.67
C SER A 360 22.68 -11.18 15.46
N MET A 361 22.32 -11.73 14.30
CA MET A 361 22.61 -13.10 13.85
C MET A 361 23.73 -13.12 12.81
#